data_3a2997cdac63d9ffab436aaf2bc7772f
#
_entry.id   3a2997cdac63d9ffab436aaf2bc7772f
#
_cell.length_a   1.000
_cell.length_b   1.000
_cell.length_c   1.000
_cell.angle_alpha   90.00
_cell.angle_beta   90.00
_cell.angle_gamma   90.00
#
_symmetry.space_group_name_H-M   'P 1'
#
loop_
_entity.id
_entity.type
_entity.pdbx_description
1 polymer ?
#
loop_
_entity_poly.entity_id
_entity_poly.type
_entity_poly.pdbx_seq_one_letter_code
_entity_poly.pdbx_strand_id
1 'polypeptide(L)'
;TLVATYFMGEGNILVMLWLLFILRMLNRSSGDRHRLIDNVIMIGSAAWLGLQGLWVFPLLTGAAYILESQIQAGYFRSLYLAGISLACLLFAKYDTVANELSMSNIIIMALAFILFLPEIRVADYVKSKGDKNGKRLLPKRLQTMQGYFCMMLFSLTFLHGNAIVPSLMPAVGAAAGCGIYLFVALLKHEVF
;
A
#
# COMPACT_ATOMS: atom_id res chain seq x y z
N THR A 1 11.83 -13.07 4.91
CA THR A 1 10.64 -13.27 4.03
C THR A 1 10.43 -14.74 3.71
N LEU A 2 11.44 -15.51 3.22
CA LEU A 2 11.31 -16.95 2.89
C LEU A 2 10.82 -17.80 4.07
N VAL A 3 11.30 -17.51 5.28
CA VAL A 3 10.85 -18.21 6.49
C VAL A 3 9.39 -17.92 6.82
N ALA A 4 8.95 -16.67 6.62
CA ALA A 4 7.56 -16.29 6.86
C ALA A 4 6.60 -16.94 5.85
N THR A 5 6.97 -17.03 4.56
CA THR A 5 6.16 -17.72 3.54
C THR A 5 6.05 -19.22 3.79
N TYR A 6 7.10 -19.85 4.33
CA TYR A 6 7.07 -21.26 4.69
C TYR A 6 6.05 -21.57 5.81
N PHE A 7 5.95 -20.67 6.80
CA PHE A 7 5.04 -20.87 7.95
C PHE A 7 3.61 -20.38 7.70
N MET A 8 3.39 -19.45 6.77
CA MET A 8 2.10 -18.76 6.57
C MET A 8 1.36 -19.17 5.29
N GLY A 9 1.94 -20.03 4.46
CA GLY A 9 1.34 -20.45 3.19
C GLY A 9 1.75 -19.57 2.00
N GLU A 10 1.28 -19.95 0.82
CA GLU A 10 1.62 -19.27 -0.44
C GLU A 10 0.94 -17.90 -0.54
N GLY A 11 1.74 -16.85 -0.55
CA GLY A 11 1.25 -15.49 -0.82
C GLY A 11 1.01 -15.25 -2.31
N ASN A 12 -0.03 -14.51 -2.63
CA ASN A 12 -0.31 -14.09 -4.01
C ASN A 12 0.64 -12.94 -4.43
N ILE A 13 1.56 -13.22 -5.32
CA ILE A 13 2.55 -12.26 -5.82
C ILE A 13 1.89 -11.06 -6.51
N LEU A 14 0.70 -11.23 -7.10
CA LEU A 14 -0.03 -10.15 -7.76
C LEU A 14 -0.49 -9.08 -6.76
N VAL A 15 -0.82 -9.47 -5.54
CA VAL A 15 -1.16 -8.54 -4.44
C VAL A 15 0.04 -7.65 -4.11
N MET A 16 1.24 -8.23 -4.03
CA MET A 16 2.46 -7.48 -3.76
C MET A 16 2.82 -6.53 -4.89
N LEU A 17 2.71 -6.98 -6.14
CA LEU A 17 2.94 -6.13 -7.31
C LEU A 17 1.95 -4.97 -7.35
N TRP A 18 0.66 -5.24 -7.16
CA TRP A 18 -0.37 -4.22 -7.09
C TRP A 18 -0.09 -3.18 -6.00
N LEU A 19 0.26 -3.64 -4.78
CA LEU A 19 0.60 -2.78 -3.66
C LEU A 19 1.78 -1.85 -4.01
N LEU A 20 2.85 -2.43 -4.56
CA LEU A 20 4.05 -1.69 -4.94
C LEU A 20 3.75 -0.59 -5.99
N PHE A 21 2.93 -0.90 -7.00
CA PHE A 21 2.56 0.08 -8.03
C PHE A 21 1.71 1.21 -7.45
N ILE A 22 0.75 0.92 -6.56
CA ILE A 22 -0.06 1.95 -5.90
C ILE A 22 0.81 2.88 -5.04
N LEU A 23 1.66 2.32 -4.20
CA LEU A 23 2.55 3.12 -3.35
C LEU A 23 3.51 3.96 -4.18
N ARG A 24 4.05 3.40 -5.27
CA ARG A 24 4.92 4.13 -6.21
C ARG A 24 4.17 5.29 -6.90
N MET A 25 2.92 5.10 -7.28
CA MET A 25 2.07 6.12 -7.88
C MET A 25 1.84 7.27 -6.90
N LEU A 26 1.42 6.99 -5.68
CA LEU A 26 1.13 8.01 -4.66
C LEU A 26 2.37 8.79 -4.26
N ASN A 27 3.51 8.11 -4.06
CA ASN A 27 4.78 8.75 -3.68
C ASN A 27 5.48 9.44 -4.84
N ARG A 28 5.19 9.05 -6.11
CA ARG A 28 5.95 9.47 -7.29
C ARG A 28 7.46 9.28 -7.12
N SER A 29 7.89 8.15 -6.61
CA SER A 29 9.30 7.84 -6.38
C SER A 29 10.17 8.01 -7.63
N SER A 30 9.62 7.82 -8.83
CA SER A 30 10.30 8.10 -10.10
C SER A 30 10.45 9.59 -10.42
N GLY A 31 9.76 10.48 -9.69
CA GLY A 31 9.72 11.93 -9.98
C GLY A 31 8.80 12.32 -11.13
N ASP A 32 8.32 11.35 -11.91
CA ASP A 32 7.39 11.55 -13.04
C ASP A 32 5.97 11.14 -12.67
N ARG A 33 5.01 11.56 -13.51
CA ARG A 33 3.62 11.09 -13.44
C ARG A 33 3.57 9.61 -13.85
N HIS A 34 2.57 8.89 -13.34
CA HIS A 34 2.29 7.51 -13.74
C HIS A 34 2.04 7.41 -15.25
N ARG A 35 2.60 6.43 -15.91
CA ARG A 35 2.46 6.17 -17.34
C ARG A 35 1.20 5.35 -17.60
N LEU A 36 0.77 5.32 -18.87
CA LEU A 36 -0.38 4.53 -19.28
C LEU A 36 -0.20 3.04 -18.92
N ILE A 37 1.00 2.50 -19.12
CA ILE A 37 1.32 1.11 -18.78
C ILE A 37 1.14 0.84 -17.28
N ASP A 38 1.60 1.76 -16.41
CA ASP A 38 1.44 1.62 -14.96
C ASP A 38 -0.06 1.55 -14.58
N ASN A 39 -0.88 2.39 -15.23
CA ASN A 39 -2.33 2.41 -15.01
C ASN A 39 -3.00 1.11 -15.46
N VAL A 40 -2.62 0.58 -16.63
CA VAL A 40 -3.16 -0.69 -17.13
C VAL A 40 -2.81 -1.83 -16.18
N ILE A 41 -1.58 -1.88 -15.68
CA ILE A 41 -1.15 -2.89 -14.72
C ILE A 41 -1.92 -2.76 -13.40
N MET A 42 -2.07 -1.54 -12.85
CA MET A 42 -2.77 -1.32 -11.59
C MET A 42 -4.25 -1.68 -11.67
N ILE A 43 -4.95 -1.16 -12.68
CA ILE A 43 -6.39 -1.41 -12.84
C ILE A 43 -6.62 -2.87 -13.24
N GLY A 44 -5.81 -3.41 -14.15
CA GLY A 44 -5.91 -4.80 -14.59
C GLY A 44 -5.67 -5.81 -13.47
N SER A 45 -4.65 -5.59 -12.64
CA SER A 45 -4.39 -6.44 -11.46
C SER A 45 -5.51 -6.33 -10.42
N ALA A 46 -6.01 -5.11 -10.16
CA ALA A 46 -7.11 -4.90 -9.23
C ALA A 46 -8.41 -5.55 -9.73
N ALA A 47 -8.74 -5.41 -11.02
CA ALA A 47 -9.90 -6.05 -11.64
C ALA A 47 -9.79 -7.58 -11.58
N TRP A 48 -8.63 -8.13 -11.89
CA TRP A 48 -8.37 -9.56 -11.81
C TRP A 48 -8.56 -10.10 -10.39
N LEU A 49 -7.99 -9.42 -9.38
CA LEU A 49 -8.18 -9.79 -7.98
C LEU A 49 -9.65 -9.67 -7.56
N GLY A 50 -10.37 -8.65 -8.06
CA GLY A 50 -11.80 -8.51 -7.84
C GLY A 50 -12.62 -9.68 -8.40
N LEU A 51 -12.26 -10.20 -9.59
CA LEU A 51 -12.89 -11.39 -10.17
C LEU A 51 -12.62 -12.67 -9.37
N GLN A 52 -11.54 -12.71 -8.60
CA GLN A 52 -11.19 -13.81 -7.70
C GLN A 52 -11.86 -13.71 -6.31
N GLY A 53 -12.82 -12.78 -6.12
CA GLY A 53 -13.50 -12.58 -4.84
C GLY A 53 -12.89 -11.51 -3.94
N LEU A 54 -11.77 -10.93 -4.32
CA LEU A 54 -11.08 -9.88 -3.57
C LEU A 54 -11.56 -8.48 -4.02
N TRP A 55 -12.86 -8.23 -3.88
CA TRP A 55 -13.54 -7.02 -4.38
C TRP A 55 -13.00 -5.70 -3.83
N VAL A 56 -12.31 -5.73 -2.69
CA VAL A 56 -11.74 -4.54 -2.05
C VAL A 56 -10.61 -3.93 -2.89
N PHE A 57 -9.92 -4.71 -3.73
CA PHE A 57 -8.79 -4.21 -4.54
C PHE A 57 -9.19 -3.14 -5.58
N PRO A 58 -10.25 -3.31 -6.40
CA PRO A 58 -10.74 -2.24 -7.26
C PRO A 58 -11.18 -1.00 -6.49
N LEU A 59 -11.81 -1.18 -5.32
CA LEU A 59 -12.22 -0.07 -4.44
C LEU A 59 -11.01 0.75 -3.96
N LEU A 60 -10.01 0.07 -3.40
CA LEU A 60 -8.79 0.72 -2.94
C LEU A 60 -8.02 1.36 -4.10
N THR A 61 -7.98 0.73 -5.27
CA THR A 61 -7.35 1.35 -6.44
C THR A 61 -8.05 2.65 -6.85
N GLY A 62 -9.38 2.66 -6.86
CA GLY A 62 -10.18 3.86 -7.09
C GLY A 62 -9.89 4.97 -6.07
N ALA A 63 -9.86 4.61 -4.79
CA ALA A 63 -9.52 5.54 -3.71
C ALA A 63 -8.08 6.10 -3.87
N ALA A 64 -7.11 5.28 -4.27
CA ALA A 64 -5.74 5.74 -4.55
C ALA A 64 -5.69 6.79 -5.67
N TYR A 65 -6.44 6.58 -6.76
CA TYR A 65 -6.52 7.56 -7.86
C TYR A 65 -7.24 8.85 -7.45
N ILE A 66 -8.26 8.77 -6.60
CA ILE A 66 -8.92 9.96 -6.04
C ILE A 66 -7.89 10.74 -5.19
N LEU A 67 -7.18 10.08 -4.29
CA LEU A 67 -6.13 10.69 -3.48
C LEU A 67 -5.05 11.31 -4.36
N GLU A 68 -4.56 10.60 -5.40
CA GLU A 68 -3.56 11.11 -6.33
C GLU A 68 -4.01 12.43 -7.00
N SER A 69 -5.31 12.58 -7.30
CA SER A 69 -5.84 13.79 -7.89
C SER A 69 -5.88 14.99 -6.94
N GLN A 70 -5.98 14.74 -5.64
CA GLN A 70 -6.16 15.77 -4.59
C GLN A 70 -4.86 16.17 -3.90
N ILE A 71 -3.84 15.31 -3.93
CA ILE A 71 -2.56 15.57 -3.29
C ILE A 71 -1.80 16.67 -4.06
N GLN A 72 -0.89 17.36 -3.36
CA GLN A 72 -0.01 18.38 -3.91
C GLN A 72 0.65 17.92 -5.23
N ALA A 73 0.54 18.73 -6.27
CA ALA A 73 0.91 18.40 -7.65
C ALA A 73 0.11 17.22 -8.25
N GLY A 74 -1.13 17.01 -7.77
CA GLY A 74 -2.04 15.97 -8.25
C GLY A 74 -2.30 16.02 -9.74
N TYR A 75 -2.85 14.95 -10.28
CA TYR A 75 -3.19 14.85 -11.70
C TYR A 75 -4.69 14.63 -11.86
N PHE A 76 -5.40 15.64 -12.30
CA PHE A 76 -6.86 15.62 -12.42
C PHE A 76 -7.40 14.43 -13.25
N ARG A 77 -6.67 14.03 -14.30
CA ARG A 77 -7.07 12.86 -15.12
C ARG A 77 -7.09 11.55 -14.33
N SER A 78 -6.46 11.48 -13.16
CA SER A 78 -6.57 10.32 -12.26
C SER A 78 -8.00 10.05 -11.81
N LEU A 79 -8.89 11.05 -11.81
CA LEU A 79 -10.31 10.86 -11.52
C LEU A 79 -11.03 9.97 -12.54
N TYR A 80 -10.67 10.07 -13.82
CA TYR A 80 -11.22 9.16 -14.85
C TYR A 80 -10.78 7.71 -14.59
N LEU A 81 -9.51 7.53 -14.19
CA LEU A 81 -8.97 6.20 -13.84
C LEU A 81 -9.62 5.65 -12.56
N ALA A 82 -9.94 6.52 -11.60
CA ALA A 82 -10.72 6.16 -10.43
C ALA A 82 -12.11 5.64 -10.83
N GLY A 83 -12.80 6.35 -11.73
CA GLY A 83 -14.10 5.92 -12.26
C GLY A 83 -14.01 4.54 -12.94
N ILE A 84 -12.99 4.31 -13.77
CA ILE A 84 -12.77 3.01 -14.42
C ILE A 84 -12.52 1.91 -13.36
N SER A 85 -11.67 2.17 -12.38
CA SER A 85 -11.39 1.19 -11.32
C SER A 85 -12.64 0.86 -10.48
N LEU A 86 -13.44 1.87 -10.14
CA LEU A 86 -14.70 1.67 -9.42
C LEU A 86 -15.75 0.93 -10.28
N ALA A 87 -15.78 1.16 -11.60
CA ALA A 87 -16.64 0.40 -12.50
C ALA A 87 -16.29 -1.09 -12.52
N CYS A 88 -15.02 -1.47 -12.28
CA CYS A 88 -14.64 -2.87 -12.14
C CYS A 88 -15.33 -3.58 -10.96
N LEU A 89 -15.81 -2.84 -9.95
CA LEU A 89 -16.59 -3.40 -8.85
C LEU A 89 -17.90 -4.05 -9.34
N LEU A 90 -18.48 -3.57 -10.43
CA LEU A 90 -19.70 -4.14 -10.99
C LEU A 90 -19.52 -5.59 -11.48
N PHE A 91 -18.28 -5.94 -11.79
CA PHE A 91 -17.91 -7.29 -12.26
C PHE A 91 -17.18 -8.11 -11.18
N ALA A 92 -16.89 -7.52 -10.03
CA ALA A 92 -16.22 -8.21 -8.93
C ALA A 92 -17.14 -9.27 -8.31
N LYS A 93 -16.55 -10.38 -7.89
CA LYS A 93 -17.24 -11.37 -7.07
C LYS A 93 -17.18 -10.93 -5.61
N TYR A 94 -18.34 -10.91 -4.98
CA TYR A 94 -18.48 -10.57 -3.57
C TYR A 94 -18.56 -11.85 -2.75
N ASP A 95 -17.40 -12.48 -2.55
CA ASP A 95 -17.36 -13.62 -1.63
C ASP A 95 -17.33 -13.08 -0.20
N THR A 96 -18.45 -13.19 0.49
CA THR A 96 -18.57 -12.91 1.92
C THR A 96 -18.03 -14.08 2.73
N VAL A 97 -16.76 -14.41 2.51
CA VAL A 97 -16.11 -15.37 3.39
C VAL A 97 -15.85 -14.64 4.70
N ALA A 98 -16.63 -14.97 5.73
CA ALA A 98 -16.33 -14.61 7.11
C ALA A 98 -15.02 -15.30 7.50
N ASN A 99 -13.91 -14.78 7.02
CA ASN A 99 -12.59 -15.29 7.35
C ASN A 99 -12.28 -14.87 8.78
N GLU A 100 -12.32 -15.82 9.68
CA GLU A 100 -11.89 -15.61 11.06
C GLU A 100 -10.47 -15.09 11.08
N LEU A 101 -10.28 -13.94 11.70
CA LEU A 101 -8.94 -13.41 11.94
C LEU A 101 -8.32 -14.14 13.13
N SER A 102 -7.21 -14.80 12.91
CA SER A 102 -6.42 -15.37 14.01
C SER A 102 -5.89 -14.24 14.90
N MET A 103 -5.98 -14.43 16.22
CA MET A 103 -5.43 -13.47 17.19
C MET A 103 -3.95 -13.18 16.96
N SER A 104 -3.15 -14.17 16.56
CA SER A 104 -1.74 -13.98 16.23
C SER A 104 -1.54 -13.00 15.06
N ASN A 105 -2.36 -13.09 14.01
CA ASN A 105 -2.29 -12.19 12.86
C ASN A 105 -2.70 -10.76 13.24
N ILE A 106 -3.71 -10.60 14.08
CA ILE A 106 -4.11 -9.28 14.59
C ILE A 106 -2.96 -8.64 15.37
N ILE A 107 -2.31 -9.38 16.26
CA ILE A 107 -1.20 -8.89 17.07
C ILE A 107 -0.02 -8.48 16.17
N ILE A 108 0.37 -9.30 15.21
CA ILE A 108 1.47 -9.00 14.29
C ILE A 108 1.18 -7.72 13.49
N MET A 109 -0.04 -7.59 12.95
CA MET A 109 -0.44 -6.41 12.19
C MET A 109 -0.49 -5.16 13.06
N ALA A 110 -1.03 -5.26 14.29
CA ALA A 110 -1.08 -4.15 15.23
C ALA A 110 0.32 -3.68 15.64
N LEU A 111 1.23 -4.61 15.95
CA LEU A 111 2.61 -4.28 16.28
C LEU A 111 3.33 -3.60 15.12
N ALA A 112 3.21 -4.13 13.90
CA ALA A 112 3.81 -3.50 12.73
C ALA A 112 3.26 -2.10 12.48
N PHE A 113 1.95 -1.91 12.66
CA PHE A 113 1.30 -0.61 12.54
C PHE A 113 1.83 0.39 13.58
N ILE A 114 1.90 0.00 14.86
CA ILE A 114 2.40 0.86 15.95
C ILE A 114 3.86 1.26 15.69
N LEU A 115 4.69 0.32 15.25
CA LEU A 115 6.09 0.58 14.93
C LEU A 115 6.24 1.53 13.74
N PHE A 116 5.32 1.48 12.76
CA PHE A 116 5.39 2.30 11.55
C PHE A 116 4.82 3.71 11.73
N LEU A 117 3.93 3.94 12.70
CA LEU A 117 3.31 5.26 12.93
C LEU A 117 4.30 6.43 13.07
N PRO A 118 5.42 6.30 13.79
CA PRO A 118 6.39 7.39 13.90
C PRO A 118 7.00 7.81 12.57
N GLU A 119 7.15 6.89 11.60
CA GLU A 119 7.68 7.17 10.26
C GLU A 119 6.86 8.23 9.51
N ILE A 120 5.54 8.26 9.73
CA ILE A 120 4.65 9.24 9.10
C ILE A 120 5.01 10.67 9.53
N ARG A 121 5.42 10.86 10.80
CA ARG A 121 5.84 12.18 11.31
C ARG A 121 7.22 12.57 10.81
N VAL A 122 8.16 11.63 10.75
CA VAL A 122 9.52 11.89 10.31
C VAL A 122 9.61 12.15 8.80
N ALA A 123 8.57 11.82 8.05
CA ALA A 123 8.49 12.08 6.62
C ALA A 123 8.69 13.56 6.22
N ASP A 124 8.49 14.50 7.13
CA ASP A 124 8.78 15.93 6.90
C ASP A 124 10.29 16.20 6.65
N TYR A 125 11.16 15.37 7.18
CA TYR A 125 12.63 15.50 7.08
C TYR A 125 13.24 14.69 5.93
N VAL A 126 12.41 14.17 5.02
CA VAL A 126 12.89 13.34 3.90
C VAL A 126 13.94 14.05 3.06
N LYS A 127 15.11 13.44 2.94
CA LYS A 127 16.23 13.87 2.08
C LYS A 127 16.25 13.16 0.73
N SER A 128 15.45 12.11 0.56
CA SER A 128 15.41 11.27 -0.64
C SER A 128 14.98 12.06 -1.88
N LYS A 129 15.61 11.73 -3.01
CA LYS A 129 15.36 12.35 -4.31
C LYS A 129 14.68 11.35 -5.24
N GLY A 130 13.88 11.84 -6.17
CA GLY A 130 13.28 11.02 -7.22
C GLY A 130 14.33 10.52 -8.21
N ASP A 131 14.20 9.26 -8.63
CA ASP A 131 15.21 8.55 -9.42
C ASP A 131 15.53 9.23 -10.76
N LYS A 132 14.55 9.85 -11.42
CA LYS A 132 14.74 10.44 -12.74
C LYS A 132 15.08 11.93 -12.73
N ASN A 133 14.40 12.69 -11.89
CA ASN A 133 14.50 14.16 -11.92
C ASN A 133 15.42 14.73 -10.84
N GLY A 134 15.94 13.90 -9.95
CA GLY A 134 16.83 14.30 -8.86
C GLY A 134 16.19 15.29 -7.86
N LYS A 135 14.90 15.63 -8.02
CA LYS A 135 14.20 16.53 -7.13
C LYS A 135 13.82 15.83 -5.85
N ARG A 136 13.85 16.56 -4.73
CA ARG A 136 13.44 16.04 -3.42
C ARG A 136 11.97 15.57 -3.47
N LEU A 137 11.69 14.44 -2.86
CA LEU A 137 10.32 13.95 -2.71
C LEU A 137 9.51 14.94 -1.86
N LEU A 138 8.22 15.06 -2.21
CA LEU A 138 7.32 15.97 -1.48
C LEU A 138 6.89 15.30 -0.15
N PRO A 139 7.19 15.90 1.02
CA PRO A 139 6.89 15.30 2.32
C PRO A 139 5.41 14.93 2.47
N LYS A 140 4.51 15.83 2.07
CA LYS A 140 3.06 15.59 2.14
C LYS A 140 2.61 14.39 1.32
N ARG A 141 3.22 14.15 0.15
CA ARG A 141 2.91 12.97 -0.66
C ARG A 141 3.37 11.69 0.04
N LEU A 142 4.56 11.72 0.63
CA LEU A 142 5.09 10.59 1.38
C LEU A 142 4.21 10.26 2.58
N GLN A 143 3.82 11.27 3.37
CA GLN A 143 2.90 11.10 4.51
C GLN A 143 1.56 10.51 4.07
N THR A 144 0.97 11.04 2.98
CA THR A 144 -0.30 10.52 2.46
C THR A 144 -0.15 9.07 1.98
N MET A 145 0.95 8.74 1.30
CA MET A 145 1.23 7.37 0.85
C MET A 145 1.37 6.43 2.05
N GLN A 146 2.09 6.82 3.09
CA GLN A 146 2.27 6.03 4.31
C GLN A 146 0.94 5.84 5.05
N GLY A 147 0.14 6.89 5.19
CA GLY A 147 -1.19 6.81 5.78
C GLY A 147 -2.13 5.91 4.97
N TYR A 148 -2.09 6.05 3.65
CA TYR A 148 -2.86 5.20 2.75
C TYR A 148 -2.43 3.72 2.81
N PHE A 149 -1.12 3.46 2.90
CA PHE A 149 -0.58 2.11 3.11
C PHE A 149 -1.13 1.46 4.37
N CYS A 150 -1.13 2.19 5.50
CA CYS A 150 -1.70 1.71 6.74
C CYS A 150 -3.20 1.40 6.60
N MET A 151 -3.95 2.29 5.97
CA MET A 151 -5.38 2.10 5.71
C MET A 151 -5.62 0.85 4.84
N MET A 152 -4.82 0.65 3.78
CA MET A 152 -4.93 -0.53 2.92
C MET A 152 -4.67 -1.82 3.67
N LEU A 153 -3.57 -1.89 4.44
CA LEU A 153 -3.24 -3.08 5.23
C LEU A 153 -4.38 -3.43 6.18
N PHE A 154 -4.92 -2.42 6.88
CA PHE A 154 -6.03 -2.61 7.80
C PHE A 154 -7.29 -3.10 7.09
N SER A 155 -7.70 -2.42 6.01
CA SER A 155 -8.91 -2.76 5.24
C SER A 155 -8.82 -4.16 4.65
N LEU A 156 -7.69 -4.52 4.03
CA LEU A 156 -7.50 -5.84 3.43
C LEU A 156 -7.52 -6.94 4.49
N THR A 157 -6.83 -6.75 5.61
CA THR A 157 -6.79 -7.75 6.70
C THR A 157 -8.16 -7.91 7.33
N PHE A 158 -8.88 -6.82 7.59
CA PHE A 158 -10.19 -6.87 8.24
C PHE A 158 -11.28 -7.49 7.33
N LEU A 159 -11.25 -7.17 6.02
CA LEU A 159 -12.30 -7.62 5.10
C LEU A 159 -12.05 -9.00 4.49
N HIS A 160 -10.79 -9.42 4.36
CA HIS A 160 -10.44 -10.72 3.77
C HIS A 160 -9.80 -11.71 4.79
N GLY A 161 -9.60 -11.29 6.03
CA GLY A 161 -9.15 -12.15 7.12
C GLY A 161 -7.81 -12.85 6.84
N ASN A 162 -7.70 -14.09 7.32
CA ASN A 162 -6.47 -14.87 7.23
C ASN A 162 -6.03 -15.20 5.80
N ALA A 163 -6.93 -15.20 4.83
CA ALA A 163 -6.62 -15.57 3.45
C ALA A 163 -5.64 -14.60 2.77
N ILE A 164 -5.71 -13.29 3.10
CA ILE A 164 -4.87 -12.27 2.49
C ILE A 164 -3.55 -12.04 3.25
N VAL A 165 -3.49 -12.41 4.53
CA VAL A 165 -2.35 -12.12 5.40
C VAL A 165 -1.02 -12.63 4.85
N PRO A 166 -0.90 -13.87 4.32
CA PRO A 166 0.35 -14.35 3.74
C PRO A 166 0.88 -13.44 2.62
N SER A 167 -0.03 -12.90 1.79
CA SER A 167 0.31 -11.98 0.69
C SER A 167 0.78 -10.61 1.20
N LEU A 168 0.36 -10.17 2.38
CA LEU A 168 0.72 -8.87 2.96
C LEU A 168 1.97 -8.93 3.84
N MET A 169 2.40 -10.12 4.29
CA MET A 169 3.53 -10.28 5.23
C MET A 169 4.83 -9.61 4.78
N PRO A 170 5.23 -9.64 3.50
CA PRO A 170 6.45 -8.92 3.09
C PRO A 170 6.34 -7.41 3.30
N ALA A 171 5.16 -6.83 3.05
CA ALA A 171 4.91 -5.41 3.25
C ALA A 171 4.87 -5.04 4.74
N VAL A 172 4.23 -5.90 5.55
CA VAL A 172 4.19 -5.77 7.02
C VAL A 172 5.59 -5.87 7.61
N GLY A 173 6.39 -6.84 7.14
CA GLY A 173 7.79 -6.98 7.55
C GLY A 173 8.66 -5.77 7.19
N ALA A 174 8.45 -5.20 6.00
CA ALA A 174 9.14 -3.98 5.59
C ALA A 174 8.74 -2.79 6.48
N ALA A 175 7.44 -2.61 6.76
CA ALA A 175 6.96 -1.55 7.64
C ALA A 175 7.51 -1.66 9.06
N ALA A 176 7.49 -2.86 9.64
CA ALA A 176 8.06 -3.13 10.95
C ALA A 176 9.59 -2.86 10.97
N GLY A 177 10.30 -3.26 9.92
CA GLY A 177 11.73 -3.00 9.76
C GLY A 177 12.06 -1.51 9.72
N CYS A 178 11.30 -0.71 8.97
CA CYS A 178 11.44 0.75 8.95
C CYS A 178 11.21 1.34 10.35
N GLY A 179 10.16 0.92 11.04
CA GLY A 179 9.86 1.41 12.39
C GLY A 179 10.95 1.06 13.41
N ILE A 180 11.48 -0.15 13.37
CA ILE A 180 12.61 -0.57 14.22
C ILE A 180 13.85 0.28 13.90
N TYR A 181 14.16 0.48 12.62
CA TYR A 181 15.29 1.31 12.21
C TYR A 181 15.17 2.74 12.77
N LEU A 182 13.99 3.36 12.61
CA LEU A 182 13.73 4.69 13.14
C LEU A 182 13.90 4.73 14.66
N PHE A 183 13.38 3.75 15.38
CA PHE A 183 13.51 3.67 16.83
C PHE A 183 14.98 3.58 17.26
N VAL A 184 15.78 2.76 16.59
CA VAL A 184 17.23 2.65 16.86
C VAL A 184 17.97 3.97 16.54
N ALA A 185 17.60 4.62 15.42
CA ALA A 185 18.20 5.90 15.03
C ALA A 185 17.86 7.03 16.02
N LEU A 186 16.64 7.03 16.55
CA LEU A 186 16.25 7.97 17.62
C LEU A 186 17.03 7.75 18.91
N LEU A 187 17.26 6.49 19.31
CA LEU A 187 18.09 6.17 20.49
C LEU A 187 19.56 6.61 20.33
N LYS A 188 20.07 6.60 19.10
CA LYS A 188 21.43 7.05 18.81
C LYS A 188 21.58 8.55 18.59
N HIS A 189 20.50 9.33 18.68
CA HIS A 189 20.47 10.76 18.36
C HIS A 189 20.92 11.10 16.92
N GLU A 190 20.77 10.17 15.97
CA GLU A 190 21.23 10.33 14.57
C GLU A 190 20.14 10.90 13.63
N VAL A 191 18.94 11.22 14.14
CA VAL A 191 17.77 11.58 13.30
C VAL A 191 17.68 13.09 13.00
N PHE A 192 18.47 13.95 13.64
CA PHE A 192 18.41 15.42 13.47
C PHE A 192 19.74 16.03 13.07
#